data_a4b58342040a108d8672a65235bd81ae
#
_entry.id   a4b58342040a108d8672a65235bd81ae
#
_cell.length_a   1.000
_cell.length_b   1.000
_cell.length_c   1.000
_cell.angle_alpha   90.00
_cell.angle_beta   90.00
_cell.angle_gamma   90.00
#
_symmetry.space_group_name_H-M   'P 1'
#
loop_
_entity.id
_entity.type
_entity.pdbx_description
1 polymer ?
#
loop_
_entity_poly.entity_id
_entity_poly.type
_entity_poly.pdbx_seq_one_letter_code
_entity_poly.pdbx_strand_id
1 'polypeptide(L)'
;MLLARTHETCNSAVWSDLLAQENPVEKAITGETILLTGAGGFIGSALAEAIVRLKPGHLILLEHSERNLNEIDLKLAATSARDLYTSVLGDICDTKLLSEVLQRYRPDMVYHAAAFKHVPLMETNPFAAVANNALGTYNLAKLVRASGVASLLMISTDKAVNPISIMGASKRVAELALLNLDSPRTRMSAIRLGNVWGSPGSVVPAFLDQIFHGGPVTVTHPEVSRYFSKIEEAVELILLAAALEGASGIFIPQLGAPVKIVDVAQQLINQDGSKNGRAIPVTFTGLRTGDKMSEEFLSKEEVAEPTVDGELFRVTGNKIPNDSFHLHMSELSNCVAQRDLTVMIETLCKIVPNYRPTKLLRAAPARASA
;
A
#
# COMPACT_ATOMS: atom_id res chain seq x y z
N MET A 1 -21.12 -3.39 17.70
CA MET A 1 -21.90 -2.13 17.80
C MET A 1 -21.05 -0.89 17.51
N LEU A 2 -19.77 -0.80 17.90
CA LEU A 2 -18.88 0.32 17.51
C LEU A 2 -18.55 0.31 16.02
N LEU A 3 -18.32 -0.85 15.39
CA LEU A 3 -18.13 -0.98 13.94
C LEU A 3 -19.43 -0.71 13.14
N ALA A 4 -20.62 -0.91 13.76
CA ALA A 4 -21.88 -0.59 13.09
C ALA A 4 -22.21 0.91 13.07
N ARG A 5 -21.62 1.72 13.98
CA ARG A 5 -21.83 3.18 14.00
C ARG A 5 -20.87 3.97 13.13
N THR A 6 -19.74 3.37 12.69
CA THR A 6 -18.86 3.96 11.67
C THR A 6 -19.38 3.71 10.25
N HIS A 7 -20.46 2.93 10.09
CA HIS A 7 -21.01 2.49 8.81
C HIS A 7 -22.24 3.27 8.31
N GLU A 8 -22.74 4.25 9.08
CA GLU A 8 -23.92 5.00 8.62
C GLU A 8 -23.61 6.10 7.60
N THR A 9 -22.36 6.26 7.17
CA THR A 9 -21.99 7.28 6.18
C THR A 9 -21.38 6.75 4.88
N CYS A 10 -21.12 5.44 4.75
CA CYS A 10 -20.86 4.87 3.44
C CYS A 10 -22.20 4.41 2.83
N ASN A 11 -22.83 5.32 2.12
CA ASN A 11 -24.17 5.17 1.62
C ASN A 11 -24.20 4.09 0.52
N SER A 12 -24.82 2.93 0.80
CA SER A 12 -25.20 1.94 -0.23
C SER A 12 -26.12 2.55 -1.32
N ALA A 13 -26.66 3.76 -1.10
CA ALA A 13 -27.43 4.53 -2.06
C ALA A 13 -26.55 5.15 -3.18
N VAL A 14 -25.27 5.43 -2.91
CA VAL A 14 -24.35 5.98 -3.93
C VAL A 14 -24.09 4.94 -5.04
N TRP A 15 -24.06 3.65 -4.68
CA TRP A 15 -23.89 2.57 -5.68
C TRP A 15 -25.11 2.36 -6.55
N SER A 16 -26.32 2.58 -6.05
CA SER A 16 -27.55 2.51 -6.87
C SER A 16 -27.65 3.63 -7.89
N ASP A 17 -27.12 4.81 -7.59
CA ASP A 17 -27.13 5.97 -8.48
C ASP A 17 -25.96 5.95 -9.47
N LEU A 18 -24.80 5.32 -9.12
CA LEU A 18 -23.70 5.04 -10.03
C LEU A 18 -24.04 3.94 -11.05
N LEU A 19 -24.96 3.03 -10.73
CA LEU A 19 -25.48 2.02 -11.67
C LEU A 19 -26.45 2.60 -12.72
N ALA A 20 -26.91 3.83 -12.55
CA ALA A 20 -27.77 4.52 -13.51
C ALA A 20 -27.01 5.35 -14.56
N GLN A 21 -25.71 5.63 -14.35
CA GLN A 21 -24.77 6.15 -15.33
C GLN A 21 -23.65 5.11 -15.50
N GLU A 22 -23.05 4.99 -16.68
CA GLU A 22 -21.93 4.06 -16.93
C GLU A 22 -20.95 4.11 -15.78
N ASN A 23 -20.82 3.01 -15.03
CA ASN A 23 -19.93 2.92 -13.86
C ASN A 23 -18.49 3.23 -14.30
N PRO A 24 -17.85 4.33 -13.83
CA PRO A 24 -16.54 4.74 -14.30
C PRO A 24 -15.47 3.67 -14.08
N VAL A 25 -15.61 2.85 -13.05
CA VAL A 25 -14.72 1.73 -12.76
C VAL A 25 -14.90 0.62 -13.80
N GLU A 26 -16.13 0.26 -14.15
CA GLU A 26 -16.40 -0.75 -15.17
C GLU A 26 -15.87 -0.30 -16.54
N LYS A 27 -16.11 0.95 -16.91
CA LYS A 27 -15.58 1.55 -18.14
C LYS A 27 -14.05 1.53 -18.20
N ALA A 28 -13.38 1.79 -17.07
CA ALA A 28 -11.92 1.83 -17.00
C ALA A 28 -11.25 0.45 -17.03
N ILE A 29 -11.99 -0.64 -16.78
CA ILE A 29 -11.44 -2.00 -16.60
C ILE A 29 -11.86 -2.93 -17.75
N THR A 30 -13.13 -2.82 -18.20
CA THR A 30 -13.68 -3.77 -19.19
C THR A 30 -12.92 -3.72 -20.50
N GLY A 31 -12.40 -4.87 -20.93
CA GLY A 31 -11.66 -5.01 -22.17
C GLY A 31 -10.19 -4.57 -22.11
N GLU A 32 -9.74 -3.94 -21.02
CA GLU A 32 -8.37 -3.43 -20.87
C GLU A 32 -7.39 -4.54 -20.48
N THR A 33 -6.13 -4.40 -20.90
CA THR A 33 -5.02 -5.24 -20.45
C THR A 33 -4.38 -4.62 -19.22
N ILE A 34 -4.34 -5.37 -18.12
CA ILE A 34 -3.97 -4.86 -16.81
C ILE A 34 -2.80 -5.64 -16.23
N LEU A 35 -1.75 -4.95 -15.78
CA LEU A 35 -0.68 -5.53 -14.98
C LEU A 35 -0.92 -5.24 -13.49
N LEU A 36 -1.04 -6.29 -12.69
CA LEU A 36 -1.13 -6.21 -11.23
C LEU A 36 0.14 -6.79 -10.60
N THR A 37 0.95 -5.96 -9.95
CA THR A 37 2.13 -6.41 -9.20
C THR A 37 1.81 -6.64 -7.73
N GLY A 38 2.43 -7.64 -7.10
CA GLY A 38 2.07 -8.06 -5.76
C GLY A 38 0.69 -8.73 -5.71
N ALA A 39 0.35 -9.42 -6.79
CA ALA A 39 -0.98 -9.99 -7.04
C ALA A 39 -1.41 -11.03 -6.01
N GLY A 40 -0.47 -11.76 -5.41
CA GLY A 40 -0.74 -12.74 -4.35
C GLY A 40 -0.79 -12.14 -2.93
N GLY A 41 -0.51 -10.84 -2.77
CA GLY A 41 -0.63 -10.15 -1.49
C GLY A 41 -2.09 -9.99 -1.03
N PHE A 42 -2.31 -9.56 0.22
CA PHE A 42 -3.65 -9.44 0.80
C PHE A 42 -4.57 -8.50 0.00
N ILE A 43 -4.09 -7.29 -0.34
CA ILE A 43 -4.84 -6.35 -1.18
C ILE A 43 -4.78 -6.81 -2.65
N GLY A 44 -3.62 -7.27 -3.12
CA GLY A 44 -3.44 -7.69 -4.52
C GLY A 44 -4.39 -8.82 -4.92
N SER A 45 -4.57 -9.85 -4.07
CA SER A 45 -5.47 -10.96 -4.35
C SER A 45 -6.94 -10.54 -4.40
N ALA A 46 -7.38 -9.68 -3.48
CA ALA A 46 -8.73 -9.15 -3.48
C ALA A 46 -8.99 -8.24 -4.70
N LEU A 47 -7.98 -7.46 -5.08
CA LEU A 47 -8.04 -6.61 -6.27
C LEU A 47 -8.08 -7.45 -7.56
N ALA A 48 -7.30 -8.54 -7.65
CA ALA A 48 -7.33 -9.47 -8.78
C ALA A 48 -8.73 -10.08 -8.96
N GLU A 49 -9.34 -10.56 -7.86
CA GLU A 49 -10.69 -11.10 -7.86
C GLU A 49 -11.75 -10.05 -8.29
N ALA A 50 -11.59 -8.79 -7.87
CA ALA A 50 -12.49 -7.71 -8.26
C ALA A 50 -12.33 -7.32 -9.74
N ILE A 51 -11.09 -7.19 -10.23
CA ILE A 51 -10.79 -6.85 -11.63
C ILE A 51 -11.35 -7.92 -12.55
N VAL A 52 -11.17 -9.20 -12.26
CA VAL A 52 -11.68 -10.31 -13.10
C VAL A 52 -13.21 -10.27 -13.23
N ARG A 53 -13.94 -9.88 -12.18
CA ARG A 53 -15.42 -9.73 -12.23
C ARG A 53 -15.85 -8.62 -13.19
N LEU A 54 -15.01 -7.62 -13.41
CA LEU A 54 -15.23 -6.51 -14.34
C LEU A 54 -14.81 -6.83 -15.78
N LYS A 55 -14.49 -8.09 -16.08
CA LYS A 55 -14.19 -8.61 -17.42
C LYS A 55 -13.09 -7.82 -18.15
N PRO A 56 -11.86 -7.76 -17.62
CA PRO A 56 -10.73 -7.17 -18.33
C PRO A 56 -10.49 -7.91 -19.65
N GLY A 57 -9.80 -7.29 -20.58
CA GLY A 57 -9.32 -7.95 -21.78
C GLY A 57 -8.25 -9.00 -21.44
N HIS A 58 -7.32 -8.64 -20.54
CA HIS A 58 -6.35 -9.56 -19.96
C HIS A 58 -5.76 -9.04 -18.64
N LEU A 59 -5.57 -9.91 -17.66
CA LEU A 59 -4.96 -9.57 -16.38
C LEU A 59 -3.63 -10.31 -16.19
N ILE A 60 -2.54 -9.58 -16.03
CA ILE A 60 -1.21 -10.14 -15.75
C ILE A 60 -0.97 -10.05 -14.24
N LEU A 61 -0.83 -11.20 -13.59
CA LEU A 61 -0.57 -11.33 -12.15
C LEU A 61 0.93 -11.50 -11.93
N LEU A 62 1.63 -10.46 -11.50
CA LEU A 62 3.05 -10.53 -11.18
C LEU A 62 3.24 -10.59 -9.65
N GLU A 63 3.89 -11.65 -9.19
CA GLU A 63 4.14 -11.92 -7.78
C GLU A 63 5.50 -12.62 -7.60
N HIS A 64 6.27 -12.21 -6.57
CA HIS A 64 7.58 -12.80 -6.29
C HIS A 64 7.53 -14.06 -5.44
N SER A 65 6.46 -14.26 -4.68
CA SER A 65 6.24 -15.44 -3.86
C SER A 65 5.50 -16.50 -4.66
N GLU A 66 6.18 -17.62 -4.98
CA GLU A 66 5.56 -18.78 -5.63
C GLU A 66 4.28 -19.21 -4.91
N ARG A 67 4.34 -19.32 -3.58
CA ARG A 67 3.20 -19.73 -2.76
C ARG A 67 2.00 -18.78 -2.96
N ASN A 68 2.23 -17.48 -2.83
CA ASN A 68 1.15 -16.49 -2.94
C ASN A 68 0.58 -16.45 -4.36
N LEU A 69 1.45 -16.60 -5.38
CA LEU A 69 1.02 -16.65 -6.77
C LEU A 69 0.16 -17.88 -7.02
N ASN A 70 0.56 -19.06 -6.52
CA ASN A 70 -0.23 -20.28 -6.64
C ASN A 70 -1.58 -20.17 -5.91
N GLU A 71 -1.63 -19.53 -4.72
CA GLU A 71 -2.87 -19.33 -3.98
C GLU A 71 -3.90 -18.49 -4.77
N ILE A 72 -3.46 -17.40 -5.39
CA ILE A 72 -4.37 -16.57 -6.22
C ILE A 72 -4.72 -17.26 -7.54
N ASP A 73 -3.79 -17.97 -8.17
CA ASP A 73 -4.03 -18.74 -9.38
C ASP A 73 -5.13 -19.78 -9.15
N LEU A 74 -5.05 -20.56 -8.07
CA LEU A 74 -6.07 -21.55 -7.70
C LEU A 74 -7.43 -20.92 -7.44
N LYS A 75 -7.49 -19.75 -6.78
CA LYS A 75 -8.74 -19.03 -6.54
C LYS A 75 -9.40 -18.59 -7.85
N LEU A 76 -8.64 -18.00 -8.76
CA LEU A 76 -9.18 -17.52 -10.03
C LEU A 76 -9.50 -18.67 -10.98
N ALA A 77 -8.71 -19.75 -11.00
CA ALA A 77 -8.97 -20.96 -11.79
C ALA A 77 -10.28 -21.67 -11.39
N ALA A 78 -10.73 -21.50 -10.14
CA ALA A 78 -12.02 -22.02 -9.69
C ALA A 78 -13.22 -21.20 -10.21
N THR A 79 -12.97 -20.08 -10.88
CA THR A 79 -13.99 -19.24 -11.50
C THR A 79 -14.03 -19.44 -13.01
N SER A 80 -14.98 -18.79 -13.71
CA SER A 80 -15.03 -18.76 -15.18
C SER A 80 -13.96 -17.87 -15.84
N ALA A 81 -12.99 -17.40 -15.06
CA ALA A 81 -12.01 -16.39 -15.49
C ALA A 81 -10.68 -16.97 -15.99
N ARG A 82 -10.56 -18.29 -16.15
CA ARG A 82 -9.29 -18.97 -16.45
C ARG A 82 -8.55 -18.43 -17.67
N ASP A 83 -9.28 -17.99 -18.68
CA ASP A 83 -8.71 -17.46 -19.92
C ASP A 83 -8.44 -15.96 -19.87
N LEU A 84 -8.82 -15.28 -18.78
CA LEU A 84 -8.70 -13.83 -18.64
C LEU A 84 -7.39 -13.39 -17.98
N TYR A 85 -6.56 -14.31 -17.48
CA TYR A 85 -5.34 -13.92 -16.77
C TYR A 85 -4.13 -14.78 -17.10
N THR A 86 -2.96 -14.28 -16.78
CA THR A 86 -1.67 -14.98 -16.81
C THR A 86 -0.90 -14.73 -15.53
N SER A 87 -0.41 -15.80 -14.91
CA SER A 87 0.46 -15.75 -13.74
C SER A 87 1.92 -15.61 -14.14
N VAL A 88 2.63 -14.62 -13.58
CA VAL A 88 4.06 -14.37 -13.81
C VAL A 88 4.77 -14.38 -12.46
N LEU A 89 5.65 -15.37 -12.27
CA LEU A 89 6.52 -15.40 -11.08
C LEU A 89 7.70 -14.45 -11.30
N GLY A 90 7.82 -13.42 -10.47
CA GLY A 90 8.89 -12.46 -10.62
C GLY A 90 8.90 -11.33 -9.60
N ASP A 91 10.05 -10.69 -9.44
CA ASP A 91 10.30 -9.60 -8.52
C ASP A 91 10.22 -8.25 -9.24
N ILE A 92 9.60 -7.25 -8.62
CA ILE A 92 9.57 -5.86 -9.13
C ILE A 92 10.95 -5.20 -9.16
N CYS A 93 11.93 -5.76 -8.46
CA CYS A 93 13.32 -5.31 -8.54
C CYS A 93 14.05 -5.82 -9.80
N ASP A 94 13.51 -6.83 -10.48
CA ASP A 94 14.05 -7.32 -11.75
C ASP A 94 13.54 -6.47 -12.93
N THR A 95 14.30 -5.44 -13.25
CA THR A 95 13.97 -4.51 -14.35
C THR A 95 13.96 -5.17 -15.73
N LYS A 96 14.71 -6.27 -15.91
CA LYS A 96 14.73 -7.02 -17.17
C LYS A 96 13.42 -7.76 -17.36
N LEU A 97 12.99 -8.51 -16.34
CA LEU A 97 11.69 -9.18 -16.34
C LEU A 97 10.54 -8.20 -16.53
N LEU A 98 10.55 -7.07 -15.82
CA LEU A 98 9.53 -6.03 -15.98
C LEU A 98 9.47 -5.50 -17.41
N SER A 99 10.63 -5.27 -18.04
CA SER A 99 10.69 -4.83 -19.45
C SER A 99 10.11 -5.88 -20.39
N GLU A 100 10.44 -7.17 -20.18
CA GLU A 100 9.90 -8.28 -20.96
C GLU A 100 8.38 -8.40 -20.83
N VAL A 101 7.84 -8.27 -19.59
CA VAL A 101 6.41 -8.30 -19.31
C VAL A 101 5.69 -7.15 -20.00
N LEU A 102 6.20 -5.90 -19.84
CA LEU A 102 5.61 -4.73 -20.46
C LEU A 102 5.62 -4.80 -22.00
N GLN A 103 6.70 -5.29 -22.60
CA GLN A 103 6.81 -5.47 -24.05
C GLN A 103 5.88 -6.56 -24.58
N ARG A 104 5.78 -7.69 -23.88
CA ARG A 104 4.98 -8.85 -24.27
C ARG A 104 3.50 -8.58 -24.20
N TYR A 105 3.04 -8.04 -23.07
CA TYR A 105 1.60 -7.92 -22.78
C TYR A 105 1.04 -6.53 -23.09
N ARG A 106 1.88 -5.49 -23.17
CA ARG A 106 1.51 -4.10 -23.48
C ARG A 106 0.30 -3.65 -22.66
N PRO A 107 0.38 -3.67 -21.32
CA PRO A 107 -0.76 -3.30 -20.49
C PRO A 107 -1.19 -1.85 -20.73
N ASP A 108 -2.48 -1.60 -20.67
CA ASP A 108 -3.09 -0.27 -20.73
C ASP A 108 -2.91 0.44 -19.39
N MET A 109 -2.97 -0.32 -18.28
CA MET A 109 -2.78 0.20 -16.94
C MET A 109 -2.03 -0.77 -16.01
N VAL A 110 -1.42 -0.19 -14.97
CA VAL A 110 -0.68 -0.92 -13.94
C VAL A 110 -1.24 -0.61 -12.56
N TYR A 111 -1.63 -1.65 -11.83
CA TYR A 111 -1.86 -1.59 -10.38
C TYR A 111 -0.62 -2.11 -9.65
N HIS A 112 -0.03 -1.26 -8.82
CA HIS A 112 1.19 -1.60 -8.10
C HIS A 112 0.91 -1.81 -6.61
N ALA A 113 0.67 -3.08 -6.22
CA ALA A 113 0.42 -3.50 -4.85
C ALA A 113 1.64 -4.17 -4.17
N ALA A 114 2.74 -4.39 -4.91
CA ALA A 114 3.95 -5.00 -4.36
C ALA A 114 4.66 -4.03 -3.40
N ALA A 115 4.77 -4.39 -2.12
CA ALA A 115 5.53 -3.65 -1.12
C ALA A 115 5.81 -4.49 0.12
N PHE A 116 6.94 -4.25 0.79
CA PHE A 116 7.18 -4.72 2.15
C PHE A 116 6.51 -3.76 3.14
N LYS A 117 5.65 -4.27 4.02
CA LYS A 117 4.75 -3.47 4.88
C LYS A 117 5.04 -3.55 6.38
N HIS A 118 5.77 -4.56 6.84
CA HIS A 118 5.98 -4.81 8.26
C HIS A 118 7.03 -3.87 8.85
N VAL A 119 6.59 -2.85 9.60
CA VAL A 119 7.45 -1.78 10.13
C VAL A 119 8.63 -2.33 10.94
N PRO A 120 8.45 -3.17 11.99
CA PRO A 120 9.59 -3.64 12.78
C PRO A 120 10.58 -4.49 11.98
N LEU A 121 10.08 -5.30 11.02
CA LEU A 121 10.94 -6.12 10.17
C LEU A 121 11.76 -5.25 9.22
N MET A 122 11.19 -4.18 8.69
CA MET A 122 11.91 -3.27 7.80
C MET A 122 12.96 -2.43 8.54
N GLU A 123 12.71 -2.07 9.81
CA GLU A 123 13.72 -1.39 10.63
C GLU A 123 15.01 -2.22 10.79
N THR A 124 14.90 -3.54 10.83
CA THR A 124 16.05 -4.46 10.87
C THR A 124 16.58 -4.85 9.48
N ASN A 125 15.82 -4.54 8.41
CA ASN A 125 16.17 -4.85 7.02
C ASN A 125 16.03 -3.60 6.11
N PRO A 126 16.72 -2.49 6.44
CA PRO A 126 16.49 -1.20 5.80
C PRO A 126 16.81 -1.19 4.29
N PHE A 127 17.83 -1.92 3.87
CA PHE A 127 18.18 -2.04 2.44
C PHE A 127 17.08 -2.75 1.64
N ALA A 128 16.45 -3.78 2.20
CA ALA A 128 15.35 -4.48 1.54
C ALA A 128 14.13 -3.55 1.38
N ALA A 129 13.81 -2.75 2.43
CA ALA A 129 12.73 -1.77 2.37
C ALA A 129 12.95 -0.76 1.24
N VAL A 130 14.17 -0.19 1.14
CA VAL A 130 14.50 0.83 0.14
C VAL A 130 14.58 0.21 -1.26
N ALA A 131 15.24 -0.95 -1.41
CA ALA A 131 15.35 -1.64 -2.70
C ALA A 131 13.97 -1.95 -3.29
N ASN A 132 13.10 -2.57 -2.50
CA ASN A 132 11.78 -2.99 -2.98
C ASN A 132 10.82 -1.80 -3.11
N ASN A 133 10.57 -1.06 -2.01
CA ASN A 133 9.49 -0.08 -1.99
C ASN A 133 9.85 1.20 -2.74
N ALA A 134 11.09 1.69 -2.65
CA ALA A 134 11.50 2.94 -3.27
C ALA A 134 12.07 2.72 -4.69
N LEU A 135 13.16 1.95 -4.79
CA LEU A 135 13.86 1.75 -6.07
C LEU A 135 13.06 0.86 -7.01
N GLY A 136 12.43 -0.21 -6.51
CA GLY A 136 11.56 -1.07 -7.31
C GLY A 136 10.41 -0.29 -7.93
N THR A 137 9.71 0.53 -7.14
CA THR A 137 8.64 1.41 -7.63
C THR A 137 9.16 2.44 -8.64
N TYR A 138 10.29 3.09 -8.35
CA TYR A 138 10.89 4.07 -9.26
C TYR A 138 11.24 3.45 -10.62
N ASN A 139 11.86 2.28 -10.62
CA ASN A 139 12.23 1.56 -11.84
C ASN A 139 10.99 1.08 -12.61
N LEU A 140 9.99 0.54 -11.92
CA LEU A 140 8.70 0.17 -12.53
C LEU A 140 8.07 1.39 -13.20
N ALA A 141 7.96 2.51 -12.50
CA ALA A 141 7.37 3.74 -13.05
C ALA A 141 8.12 4.27 -14.27
N LYS A 142 9.46 4.22 -14.27
CA LYS A 142 10.27 4.57 -15.46
C LYS A 142 9.97 3.67 -16.66
N LEU A 143 9.88 2.36 -16.45
CA LEU A 143 9.60 1.39 -17.51
C LEU A 143 8.17 1.55 -18.03
N VAL A 144 7.20 1.73 -17.14
CA VAL A 144 5.79 2.01 -17.49
C VAL A 144 5.68 3.25 -18.37
N ARG A 145 6.33 4.35 -17.98
CA ARG A 145 6.39 5.58 -18.78
C ARG A 145 7.06 5.36 -20.14
N ALA A 146 8.19 4.65 -20.17
CA ALA A 146 8.93 4.38 -21.41
C ALA A 146 8.16 3.47 -22.36
N SER A 147 7.33 2.56 -21.85
CA SER A 147 6.48 1.65 -22.63
C SER A 147 5.18 2.30 -23.12
N GLY A 148 4.89 3.54 -22.73
CA GLY A 148 3.68 4.25 -23.16
C GLY A 148 2.38 3.76 -22.53
N VAL A 149 2.45 3.07 -21.39
CA VAL A 149 1.29 2.66 -20.58
C VAL A 149 0.52 3.90 -20.13
N ALA A 150 -0.80 3.88 -20.24
CA ALA A 150 -1.64 5.06 -19.99
C ALA A 150 -1.68 5.47 -18.51
N SER A 151 -1.64 4.50 -17.57
CA SER A 151 -1.71 4.81 -16.15
C SER A 151 -1.00 3.79 -15.25
N LEU A 152 -0.46 4.30 -14.13
CA LEU A 152 0.03 3.51 -13.01
C LEU A 152 -0.58 4.04 -11.71
N LEU A 153 -1.27 3.18 -10.97
CA LEU A 153 -1.75 3.45 -9.62
C LEU A 153 -1.00 2.58 -8.61
N MET A 154 -0.31 3.22 -7.65
CA MET A 154 0.37 2.55 -6.56
C MET A 154 -0.47 2.58 -5.28
N ILE A 155 -0.53 1.47 -4.58
CA ILE A 155 -1.09 1.41 -3.23
C ILE A 155 -0.04 1.92 -2.24
N SER A 156 -0.34 3.07 -1.60
CA SER A 156 0.47 3.69 -0.57
C SER A 156 -0.17 3.55 0.82
N THR A 157 0.32 4.28 1.79
CA THR A 157 -0.09 4.15 3.20
C THR A 157 -0.03 5.49 3.93
N ASP A 158 -0.84 5.64 4.98
CA ASP A 158 -0.78 6.70 5.98
C ASP A 158 0.62 6.87 6.59
N LYS A 159 1.40 5.79 6.67
CA LYS A 159 2.77 5.77 7.24
C LYS A 159 3.81 6.48 6.36
N ALA A 160 3.47 6.79 5.10
CA ALA A 160 4.29 7.61 4.21
C ALA A 160 4.28 9.11 4.59
N VAL A 161 3.29 9.54 5.37
CA VAL A 161 3.17 10.92 5.88
C VAL A 161 4.04 11.08 7.13
N ASN A 162 4.85 12.14 7.21
CA ASN A 162 5.75 12.41 8.34
C ASN A 162 6.44 11.13 8.87
N PRO A 163 7.16 10.37 8.03
CA PRO A 163 7.58 9.02 8.36
C PRO A 163 8.60 9.01 9.51
N ILE A 164 8.41 8.08 10.44
CA ILE A 164 9.37 7.78 11.52
C ILE A 164 9.96 6.38 11.39
N SER A 165 9.59 5.66 10.33
CA SER A 165 10.11 4.34 10.00
C SER A 165 10.69 4.31 8.59
N ILE A 166 11.64 3.39 8.36
CA ILE A 166 12.22 3.17 7.03
C ILE A 166 11.18 2.69 6.02
N MET A 167 10.20 1.89 6.47
CA MET A 167 9.09 1.45 5.64
C MET A 167 8.26 2.65 5.15
N GLY A 168 7.87 3.55 6.07
CA GLY A 168 7.14 4.77 5.72
C GLY A 168 7.95 5.69 4.81
N ALA A 169 9.25 5.90 5.11
CA ALA A 169 10.14 6.70 4.29
C ALA A 169 10.29 6.14 2.87
N SER A 170 10.47 4.81 2.73
CA SER A 170 10.57 4.16 1.42
C SER A 170 9.28 4.29 0.60
N LYS A 171 8.11 4.24 1.23
CA LYS A 171 6.82 4.48 0.57
C LYS A 171 6.64 5.96 0.18
N ARG A 172 7.11 6.90 1.01
CA ARG A 172 7.10 8.33 0.64
C ARG A 172 8.00 8.62 -0.55
N VAL A 173 9.20 8.03 -0.61
CA VAL A 173 10.07 8.12 -1.81
C VAL A 173 9.36 7.58 -3.04
N ALA A 174 8.63 6.47 -2.92
CA ALA A 174 7.84 5.91 -4.01
C ALA A 174 6.73 6.87 -4.49
N GLU A 175 5.98 7.50 -3.57
CA GLU A 175 5.01 8.56 -3.92
C GLU A 175 5.66 9.70 -4.71
N LEU A 176 6.80 10.21 -4.20
CA LEU A 176 7.54 11.28 -4.86
C LEU A 176 8.09 10.86 -6.23
N ALA A 177 8.47 9.59 -6.40
CA ALA A 177 8.88 9.04 -7.67
C ALA A 177 7.76 9.11 -8.72
N LEU A 178 6.55 8.72 -8.35
CA LEU A 178 5.39 8.81 -9.23
C LEU A 178 5.10 10.25 -9.61
N LEU A 179 5.05 11.17 -8.65
CA LEU A 179 4.80 12.58 -8.91
C LEU A 179 5.85 13.23 -9.85
N ASN A 180 7.12 12.80 -9.75
CA ASN A 180 8.20 13.30 -10.62
C ASN A 180 8.23 12.63 -12.00
N LEU A 181 7.65 11.47 -12.17
CA LEU A 181 7.59 10.72 -13.44
C LEU A 181 6.26 10.90 -14.17
N ASP A 182 5.28 11.54 -13.54
CA ASP A 182 3.99 11.86 -14.14
C ASP A 182 4.13 12.63 -15.47
N SER A 183 3.30 12.34 -16.42
CA SER A 183 3.37 12.96 -17.75
C SER A 183 1.99 12.97 -18.43
N PRO A 184 1.79 13.82 -19.44
CA PRO A 184 0.53 13.85 -20.19
C PRO A 184 0.16 12.52 -20.88
N ARG A 185 1.15 11.63 -21.11
CA ARG A 185 0.92 10.34 -21.78
C ARG A 185 0.77 9.18 -20.79
N THR A 186 1.29 9.31 -19.57
CA THR A 186 1.26 8.28 -18.55
C THR A 186 0.92 8.92 -17.22
N ARG A 187 -0.28 8.71 -16.74
CA ARG A 187 -0.73 9.19 -15.42
C ARG A 187 -0.08 8.37 -14.31
N MET A 188 0.51 9.05 -13.36
CA MET A 188 1.16 8.43 -12.20
C MET A 188 0.39 8.82 -10.94
N SER A 189 -0.16 7.83 -10.26
CA SER A 189 -1.00 8.06 -9.08
C SER A 189 -0.65 7.13 -7.93
N ALA A 190 -0.96 7.54 -6.72
CA ALA A 190 -0.91 6.71 -5.53
C ALA A 190 -2.17 6.91 -4.70
N ILE A 191 -2.62 5.87 -4.00
CA ILE A 191 -3.66 5.98 -2.98
C ILE A 191 -3.10 5.61 -1.62
N ARG A 192 -3.22 6.51 -0.63
CA ARG A 192 -2.88 6.24 0.77
C ARG A 192 -4.05 5.53 1.43
N LEU A 193 -3.79 4.34 1.97
CA LEU A 193 -4.74 3.59 2.77
C LEU A 193 -4.26 3.51 4.21
N GLY A 194 -5.20 3.43 5.15
CA GLY A 194 -4.95 3.08 6.54
C GLY A 194 -4.74 1.58 6.72
N ASN A 195 -5.04 1.08 7.91
CA ASN A 195 -4.99 -0.35 8.17
C ASN A 195 -6.18 -1.05 7.52
N VAL A 196 -5.93 -2.12 6.78
CA VAL A 196 -7.00 -2.97 6.24
C VAL A 196 -7.27 -4.11 7.23
N TRP A 197 -8.54 -4.25 7.64
CA TRP A 197 -8.99 -5.22 8.63
C TRP A 197 -8.67 -6.65 8.20
N GLY A 198 -8.14 -7.46 9.14
CA GLY A 198 -7.81 -8.86 8.86
C GLY A 198 -6.53 -9.09 8.05
N SER A 199 -5.81 -8.04 7.65
CA SER A 199 -4.56 -8.16 6.89
C SER A 199 -3.52 -9.02 7.64
N PRO A 200 -2.89 -10.03 7.01
CA PRO A 200 -1.91 -10.91 7.65
C PRO A 200 -0.79 -10.16 8.35
N GLY A 201 -0.45 -10.60 9.57
CA GLY A 201 0.55 -9.95 10.41
C GLY A 201 0.12 -8.60 11.00
N SER A 202 -1.15 -8.20 10.83
CA SER A 202 -1.71 -7.03 11.50
C SER A 202 -2.24 -7.37 12.89
N VAL A 203 -2.72 -6.36 13.59
CA VAL A 203 -3.17 -6.45 14.99
C VAL A 203 -4.34 -7.42 15.17
N VAL A 204 -5.30 -7.47 14.23
CA VAL A 204 -6.52 -8.31 14.37
C VAL A 204 -6.21 -9.80 14.33
N PRO A 205 -5.51 -10.37 13.33
CA PRO A 205 -5.10 -11.77 13.36
C PRO A 205 -4.24 -12.12 14.59
N ALA A 206 -3.35 -11.21 15.02
CA ALA A 206 -2.52 -11.43 16.20
C ALA A 206 -3.37 -11.53 17.48
N PHE A 207 -4.37 -10.67 17.62
CA PHE A 207 -5.27 -10.71 18.78
C PHE A 207 -6.13 -11.98 18.78
N LEU A 208 -6.68 -12.38 17.64
CA LEU A 208 -7.44 -13.62 17.51
C LEU A 208 -6.61 -14.85 17.88
N ASP A 209 -5.35 -14.90 17.45
CA ASP A 209 -4.43 -15.97 17.83
C ASP A 209 -4.13 -15.97 19.34
N GLN A 210 -3.88 -14.81 19.94
CA GLN A 210 -3.67 -14.66 21.37
C GLN A 210 -4.92 -15.05 22.17
N ILE A 211 -6.11 -14.67 21.73
CA ILE A 211 -7.40 -15.04 22.35
C ILE A 211 -7.59 -16.56 22.27
N PHE A 212 -7.33 -17.16 21.10
CA PHE A 212 -7.43 -18.61 20.92
C PHE A 212 -6.53 -19.39 21.89
N HIS A 213 -5.33 -18.89 22.18
CA HIS A 213 -4.39 -19.47 23.14
C HIS A 213 -4.64 -19.07 24.61
N GLY A 214 -5.70 -18.30 24.91
CA GLY A 214 -6.07 -17.92 26.27
C GLY A 214 -5.41 -16.64 26.79
N GLY A 215 -4.78 -15.87 25.93
CA GLY A 215 -4.17 -14.58 26.23
C GLY A 215 -2.79 -14.64 26.88
N PRO A 216 -2.25 -13.51 27.37
CA PRO A 216 -2.86 -12.18 27.32
C PRO A 216 -2.91 -11.60 25.91
N VAL A 217 -3.87 -10.68 25.66
CA VAL A 217 -3.85 -9.87 24.45
C VAL A 217 -2.88 -8.70 24.64
N THR A 218 -1.92 -8.55 23.73
CA THR A 218 -0.84 -7.56 23.84
C THR A 218 -1.13 -6.33 22.98
N VAL A 219 -1.27 -5.17 23.63
CA VAL A 219 -1.44 -3.85 22.97
C VAL A 219 -0.21 -2.99 23.23
N THR A 220 0.26 -2.28 22.20
CA THR A 220 1.51 -1.50 22.35
C THR A 220 1.36 -0.30 23.28
N HIS A 221 0.21 0.39 23.27
CA HIS A 221 -0.04 1.52 24.17
C HIS A 221 -1.56 1.78 24.27
N PRO A 222 -2.09 2.22 25.43
CA PRO A 222 -3.54 2.47 25.61
C PRO A 222 -4.14 3.47 24.61
N GLU A 223 -3.36 4.49 24.24
CA GLU A 223 -3.81 5.59 23.38
C GLU A 223 -3.49 5.40 21.89
N VAL A 224 -2.88 4.28 21.50
CA VAL A 224 -2.60 4.02 20.07
C VAL A 224 -3.90 3.88 19.30
N SER A 225 -4.03 4.67 18.25
CA SER A 225 -5.19 4.64 17.36
C SER A 225 -4.80 4.45 15.90
N ARG A 226 -5.69 3.85 15.11
CA ARG A 226 -5.51 3.61 13.67
C ARG A 226 -6.82 3.82 12.93
N TYR A 227 -6.70 4.19 11.66
CA TYR A 227 -7.80 4.17 10.72
C TYR A 227 -7.94 2.76 10.15
N PHE A 228 -9.15 2.24 10.11
CA PHE A 228 -9.44 0.93 9.55
C PHE A 228 -10.43 1.03 8.40
N SER A 229 -10.22 0.22 7.38
CA SER A 229 -11.17 -0.07 6.32
C SER A 229 -11.34 -1.58 6.16
N LYS A 230 -12.46 -2.03 5.61
CA LYS A 230 -12.62 -3.41 5.15
C LYS A 230 -11.83 -3.60 3.86
N ILE A 231 -11.56 -4.87 3.51
CA ILE A 231 -10.84 -5.17 2.27
C ILE A 231 -11.66 -4.78 1.04
N GLU A 232 -12.98 -4.95 1.09
CA GLU A 232 -13.90 -4.59 0.03
C GLU A 232 -13.86 -3.07 -0.22
N GLU A 233 -13.97 -2.27 0.83
CA GLU A 233 -13.88 -0.80 0.78
C GLU A 233 -12.52 -0.34 0.21
N ALA A 234 -11.43 -0.97 0.65
CA ALA A 234 -10.10 -0.65 0.15
C ALA A 234 -9.97 -0.93 -1.36
N VAL A 235 -10.51 -2.06 -1.84
CA VAL A 235 -10.51 -2.43 -3.25
C VAL A 235 -11.36 -1.46 -4.07
N GLU A 236 -12.55 -1.10 -3.60
CA GLU A 236 -13.42 -0.12 -4.25
C GLU A 236 -12.73 1.23 -4.42
N LEU A 237 -12.11 1.76 -3.36
CA LEU A 237 -11.36 3.02 -3.40
C LEU A 237 -10.15 2.96 -4.35
N ILE A 238 -9.45 1.81 -4.41
CA ILE A 238 -8.34 1.61 -5.35
C ILE A 238 -8.84 1.67 -6.80
N LEU A 239 -9.91 0.95 -7.11
CA LEU A 239 -10.48 0.92 -8.45
C LEU A 239 -11.02 2.29 -8.85
N LEU A 240 -11.68 2.99 -7.93
CA LEU A 240 -12.18 4.34 -8.14
C LEU A 240 -11.03 5.33 -8.41
N ALA A 241 -9.95 5.30 -7.60
CA ALA A 241 -8.79 6.16 -7.81
C ALA A 241 -8.12 5.96 -9.18
N ALA A 242 -8.12 4.73 -9.71
CA ALA A 242 -7.59 4.44 -11.04
C ALA A 242 -8.52 4.92 -12.17
N ALA A 243 -9.84 4.90 -11.94
CA ALA A 243 -10.86 5.29 -12.91
C ALA A 243 -11.04 6.82 -13.03
N LEU A 244 -10.49 7.63 -12.08
CA LEU A 244 -10.60 9.09 -12.15
C LEU A 244 -9.90 9.64 -13.40
N GLU A 245 -10.69 10.08 -14.37
CA GLU A 245 -10.17 10.63 -15.64
C GLU A 245 -9.41 11.94 -15.42
N GLY A 246 -8.27 12.09 -16.09
CA GLY A 246 -7.47 13.31 -16.09
C GLY A 246 -6.76 13.64 -14.76
N ALA A 247 -6.95 12.84 -13.71
CA ALA A 247 -6.34 13.09 -12.41
C ALA A 247 -5.10 12.22 -12.18
N SER A 248 -3.96 12.87 -11.95
CA SER A 248 -2.75 12.23 -11.41
C SER A 248 -2.46 12.80 -10.03
N GLY A 249 -1.70 12.08 -9.21
CA GLY A 249 -1.30 12.54 -7.89
C GLY A 249 -1.52 11.53 -6.77
N ILE A 250 -1.51 12.00 -5.55
CA ILE A 250 -1.79 11.18 -4.38
C ILE A 250 -3.26 11.35 -4.01
N PHE A 251 -3.93 10.23 -3.75
CA PHE A 251 -5.31 10.20 -3.28
C PHE A 251 -5.39 9.70 -1.86
N ILE A 252 -6.36 10.19 -1.12
CA ILE A 252 -6.75 9.71 0.20
C ILE A 252 -8.26 9.48 0.23
N PRO A 253 -8.76 8.47 0.96
CA PRO A 253 -10.20 8.29 1.15
C PRO A 253 -10.78 9.39 2.05
N GLN A 254 -12.09 9.53 2.03
CA GLN A 254 -12.81 10.24 3.09
C GLN A 254 -12.58 9.48 4.41
N LEU A 255 -12.00 10.20 5.39
CA LEU A 255 -11.59 9.58 6.63
C LEU A 255 -12.73 9.51 7.63
N GLY A 256 -12.96 8.34 8.17
CA GLY A 256 -13.74 8.15 9.41
C GLY A 256 -12.95 8.57 10.66
N ALA A 257 -13.47 8.26 11.83
CA ALA A 257 -12.74 8.46 13.08
C ALA A 257 -11.70 7.34 13.29
N PRO A 258 -10.50 7.65 13.81
CA PRO A 258 -9.52 6.63 14.18
C PRO A 258 -10.03 5.82 15.37
N VAL A 259 -9.75 4.52 15.38
CA VAL A 259 -10.18 3.57 16.42
C VAL A 259 -8.99 3.25 17.32
N LYS A 260 -9.18 3.30 18.66
CA LYS A 260 -8.16 2.87 19.61
C LYS A 260 -7.92 1.36 19.51
N ILE A 261 -6.67 0.94 19.49
CA ILE A 261 -6.32 -0.48 19.35
C ILE A 261 -6.76 -1.28 20.56
N VAL A 262 -6.81 -0.67 21.76
CA VAL A 262 -7.33 -1.31 22.97
C VAL A 262 -8.82 -1.61 22.86
N ASP A 263 -9.60 -0.76 22.19
CA ASP A 263 -11.04 -0.99 21.99
C ASP A 263 -11.27 -2.16 21.02
N VAL A 264 -10.43 -2.28 19.98
CA VAL A 264 -10.43 -3.45 19.08
C VAL A 264 -10.12 -4.73 19.86
N ALA A 265 -9.10 -4.71 20.72
CA ALA A 265 -8.76 -5.86 21.56
C ALA A 265 -9.94 -6.27 22.46
N GLN A 266 -10.55 -5.31 23.16
CA GLN A 266 -11.68 -5.57 24.05
C GLN A 266 -12.90 -6.11 23.30
N GLN A 267 -13.19 -5.57 22.12
CA GLN A 267 -14.29 -6.06 21.28
C GLN A 267 -14.07 -7.53 20.86
N LEU A 268 -12.87 -7.89 20.39
CA LEU A 268 -12.54 -9.26 19.99
C LEU A 268 -12.58 -10.23 21.19
N ILE A 269 -12.07 -9.82 22.35
CA ILE A 269 -12.16 -10.60 23.59
C ILE A 269 -13.64 -10.87 23.95
N ASN A 270 -14.51 -9.86 23.86
CA ASN A 270 -15.93 -10.02 24.18
C ASN A 270 -16.66 -10.92 23.19
N GLN A 271 -16.27 -10.92 21.91
CA GLN A 271 -16.90 -11.75 20.87
C GLN A 271 -16.46 -13.22 20.94
N ASP A 272 -15.16 -13.49 21.09
CA ASP A 272 -14.59 -14.84 20.99
C ASP A 272 -14.12 -15.39 22.34
N GLY A 273 -13.67 -14.54 23.26
CA GLY A 273 -13.18 -14.96 24.57
C GLY A 273 -14.28 -15.40 25.53
N SER A 274 -15.51 -14.88 25.37
CA SER A 274 -16.65 -15.24 26.22
C SER A 274 -17.12 -16.68 26.05
N LYS A 275 -16.79 -17.34 24.93
CA LYS A 275 -17.16 -18.74 24.65
C LYS A 275 -16.53 -19.74 25.62
N ASN A 276 -15.40 -19.38 26.24
CA ASN A 276 -14.64 -20.26 27.15
C ASN A 276 -14.72 -19.88 28.64
N GLY A 277 -15.52 -18.86 29.00
CA GLY A 277 -15.79 -18.47 30.42
C GLY A 277 -14.54 -17.93 31.16
N ARG A 278 -13.41 -17.67 30.48
CA ARG A 278 -12.18 -17.11 31.08
C ARG A 278 -12.04 -15.64 30.76
N ALA A 279 -11.71 -14.83 31.76
CA ALA A 279 -11.31 -13.44 31.55
C ALA A 279 -9.92 -13.40 30.87
N ILE A 280 -9.84 -12.82 29.68
CA ILE A 280 -8.58 -12.65 28.94
C ILE A 280 -8.05 -11.24 29.23
N PRO A 281 -6.88 -11.10 29.91
CA PRO A 281 -6.32 -9.79 30.23
C PRO A 281 -5.70 -9.13 28.99
N VAL A 282 -5.73 -7.78 28.97
CA VAL A 282 -4.98 -6.95 28.04
C VAL A 282 -3.71 -6.49 28.76
N THR A 283 -2.55 -6.63 28.10
CA THR A 283 -1.26 -6.15 28.59
C THR A 283 -0.66 -5.13 27.64
N PHE A 284 0.06 -4.13 28.20
CA PHE A 284 0.72 -3.09 27.40
C PHE A 284 2.22 -3.34 27.31
N THR A 285 2.73 -3.39 26.06
CA THR A 285 4.14 -3.76 25.80
C THR A 285 5.07 -2.58 25.53
N GLY A 286 4.52 -1.38 25.36
CA GLY A 286 5.25 -0.23 24.82
C GLY A 286 5.25 -0.19 23.30
N LEU A 287 5.48 1.01 22.74
CA LEU A 287 5.58 1.18 21.28
C LEU A 287 6.78 0.44 20.73
N ARG A 288 6.62 -0.24 19.60
CA ARG A 288 7.72 -0.87 18.88
C ARG A 288 8.50 0.20 18.10
N THR A 289 9.74 -0.13 17.76
CA THR A 289 10.59 0.75 16.93
C THR A 289 9.89 1.07 15.60
N GLY A 290 9.72 2.36 15.32
CA GLY A 290 9.07 2.87 14.11
C GLY A 290 7.54 2.98 14.18
N ASP A 291 6.89 2.58 15.29
CA ASP A 291 5.45 2.77 15.48
C ASP A 291 5.12 4.20 15.96
N LYS A 292 4.04 4.78 15.41
CA LYS A 292 3.44 6.05 15.86
C LYS A 292 2.29 5.82 16.84
N MET A 293 1.97 6.84 17.66
CA MET A 293 0.76 6.86 18.50
C MET A 293 -0.51 6.92 17.65
N SER A 294 -0.52 7.81 16.66
CA SER A 294 -1.57 7.96 15.66
C SER A 294 -0.95 8.16 14.29
N GLU A 295 -1.64 7.73 13.24
CA GLU A 295 -1.25 7.95 11.85
C GLU A 295 -1.97 9.18 11.28
N GLU A 296 -1.36 9.77 10.24
CA GLU A 296 -1.85 10.95 9.54
C GLU A 296 -1.93 10.66 8.04
N PHE A 297 -2.92 11.26 7.36
CA PHE A 297 -3.06 11.13 5.90
C PHE A 297 -2.50 12.35 5.15
N LEU A 298 -2.28 13.45 5.85
CA LEU A 298 -1.74 14.70 5.31
C LEU A 298 -0.61 15.21 6.20
N SER A 299 0.46 15.69 5.58
CA SER A 299 1.45 16.52 6.26
C SER A 299 0.93 17.96 6.39
N LYS A 300 1.65 18.80 7.12
CA LYS A 300 1.28 20.20 7.30
C LYS A 300 1.34 21.01 6.00
N GLU A 301 2.17 20.57 5.06
CA GLU A 301 2.39 21.19 3.76
C GLU A 301 1.43 20.69 2.69
N GLU A 302 0.70 19.60 2.96
CA GLU A 302 -0.25 18.99 2.03
C GLU A 302 -1.67 19.51 2.26
N VAL A 303 -2.40 19.68 1.18
CA VAL A 303 -3.82 20.09 1.17
C VAL A 303 -4.62 19.02 0.44
N ALA A 304 -5.79 18.68 0.97
CA ALA A 304 -6.73 17.76 0.34
C ALA A 304 -7.82 18.53 -0.42
N GLU A 305 -7.98 18.22 -1.69
CA GLU A 305 -9.02 18.77 -2.56
C GLU A 305 -10.01 17.65 -2.92
N PRO A 306 -11.33 17.84 -2.77
CA PRO A 306 -12.30 16.79 -3.10
C PRO A 306 -12.23 16.45 -4.58
N THR A 307 -12.38 15.18 -4.90
CA THR A 307 -12.54 14.70 -6.28
C THR A 307 -14.01 14.79 -6.70
N VAL A 308 -14.27 14.59 -7.98
CA VAL A 308 -15.63 14.75 -8.56
C VAL A 308 -16.64 13.77 -7.94
N ASP A 309 -16.18 12.58 -7.53
CA ASP A 309 -17.02 11.55 -6.92
C ASP A 309 -17.32 11.80 -5.43
N GLY A 310 -16.53 12.67 -4.75
CA GLY A 310 -16.70 12.99 -3.33
C GLY A 310 -16.22 11.91 -2.34
N GLU A 311 -15.83 10.73 -2.80
CA GLU A 311 -15.33 9.63 -1.96
C GLU A 311 -13.82 9.71 -1.71
N LEU A 312 -13.10 10.36 -2.64
CA LEU A 312 -11.68 10.57 -2.60
C LEU A 312 -11.32 12.05 -2.52
N PHE A 313 -10.16 12.31 -1.96
CA PHE A 313 -9.54 13.63 -1.98
C PHE A 313 -8.18 13.51 -2.67
N ARG A 314 -7.90 14.44 -3.56
CA ARG A 314 -6.58 14.59 -4.16
C ARG A 314 -5.69 15.41 -3.25
N VAL A 315 -4.50 14.89 -2.97
CA VAL A 315 -3.49 15.59 -2.16
C VAL A 315 -2.63 16.45 -3.06
N THR A 316 -2.56 17.73 -2.76
CA THR A 316 -1.65 18.70 -3.37
C THR A 316 -0.58 19.12 -2.36
N GLY A 317 0.60 19.56 -2.83
CA GLY A 317 1.70 19.93 -1.95
C GLY A 317 3.07 19.83 -2.59
N ASN A 318 4.10 19.77 -1.78
CA ASN A 318 5.48 19.89 -2.21
C ASN A 318 5.95 18.77 -3.15
N LYS A 319 6.45 19.16 -4.31
CA LYS A 319 7.20 18.29 -5.23
C LYS A 319 8.69 18.62 -5.13
N ILE A 320 9.53 17.59 -5.13
CA ILE A 320 10.96 17.78 -5.28
C ILE A 320 11.25 18.15 -6.74
N PRO A 321 12.12 19.15 -7.01
CA PRO A 321 12.53 19.45 -8.37
C PRO A 321 13.09 18.21 -9.09
N ASN A 322 12.70 18.01 -10.34
CA ASN A 322 12.94 16.78 -11.11
C ASN A 322 14.42 16.37 -11.17
N ASP A 323 15.32 17.32 -11.45
CA ASP A 323 16.76 17.06 -11.58
C ASP A 323 17.39 16.57 -10.27
N SER A 324 17.06 17.23 -9.15
CA SER A 324 17.55 16.83 -7.82
C SER A 324 17.03 15.46 -7.41
N PHE A 325 15.77 15.14 -7.74
CA PHE A 325 15.18 13.86 -7.40
C PHE A 325 15.89 12.69 -8.10
N HIS A 326 16.15 12.80 -9.39
CA HIS A 326 16.83 11.74 -10.15
C HIS A 326 18.27 11.49 -9.66
N LEU A 327 18.99 12.56 -9.28
CA LEU A 327 20.31 12.44 -8.68
C LEU A 327 20.26 11.69 -7.34
N HIS A 328 19.33 12.05 -6.46
CA HIS A 328 19.16 11.36 -5.19
C HIS A 328 18.73 9.89 -5.37
N MET A 329 17.89 9.57 -6.36
CA MET A 329 17.53 8.18 -6.67
C MET A 329 18.72 7.36 -7.16
N SER A 330 19.63 7.97 -7.91
CA SER A 330 20.89 7.33 -8.34
C SER A 330 21.83 7.12 -7.14
N GLU A 331 21.98 8.13 -6.27
CA GLU A 331 22.73 8.00 -5.01
C GLU A 331 22.16 6.89 -4.13
N LEU A 332 20.83 6.85 -3.97
CA LEU A 332 20.13 5.83 -3.19
C LEU A 332 20.36 4.41 -3.73
N SER A 333 20.33 4.26 -5.07
CA SER A 333 20.65 2.99 -5.73
C SER A 333 22.07 2.52 -5.44
N ASN A 334 23.05 3.43 -5.50
CA ASN A 334 24.45 3.13 -5.18
C ASN A 334 24.63 2.73 -3.72
N CYS A 335 24.01 3.47 -2.77
CA CYS A 335 24.09 3.16 -1.34
C CYS A 335 23.49 1.78 -1.04
N VAL A 336 22.39 1.42 -1.66
CA VAL A 336 21.78 0.09 -1.50
C VAL A 336 22.71 -1.01 -2.04
N ALA A 337 23.29 -0.80 -3.23
CA ALA A 337 24.21 -1.77 -3.83
C ALA A 337 25.48 -1.97 -3.00
N GLN A 338 26.03 -0.88 -2.42
CA GLN A 338 27.23 -0.90 -1.59
C GLN A 338 26.95 -1.26 -0.12
N ARG A 339 25.66 -1.35 0.27
CA ARG A 339 25.25 -1.59 1.66
C ARG A 339 25.71 -0.48 2.62
N ASP A 340 25.79 0.77 2.14
CA ASP A 340 26.13 1.93 2.96
C ASP A 340 24.88 2.50 3.63
N LEU A 341 24.68 2.12 4.90
CA LEU A 341 23.51 2.54 5.67
C LEU A 341 23.52 4.05 5.96
N THR A 342 24.69 4.60 6.27
CA THR A 342 24.81 6.00 6.66
C THR A 342 24.40 6.92 5.52
N VAL A 343 25.02 6.75 4.37
CA VAL A 343 24.71 7.57 3.18
C VAL A 343 23.29 7.31 2.70
N MET A 344 22.79 6.08 2.79
CA MET A 344 21.41 5.75 2.47
C MET A 344 20.40 6.54 3.33
N ILE A 345 20.62 6.60 4.65
CA ILE A 345 19.74 7.35 5.57
C ILE A 345 19.83 8.86 5.31
N GLU A 346 21.04 9.39 5.09
CA GLU A 346 21.24 10.80 4.74
C GLU A 346 20.51 11.16 3.42
N THR A 347 20.62 10.31 2.41
CA THR A 347 19.96 10.50 1.12
C THR A 347 18.43 10.44 1.26
N LEU A 348 17.92 9.50 2.06
CA LEU A 348 16.49 9.46 2.38
C LEU A 348 16.01 10.74 3.08
N CYS A 349 16.79 11.30 4.00
CA CYS A 349 16.45 12.57 4.66
C CYS A 349 16.49 13.77 3.69
N LYS A 350 17.36 13.75 2.66
CA LYS A 350 17.34 14.75 1.58
C LYS A 350 16.08 14.65 0.72
N ILE A 351 15.66 13.43 0.36
CA ILE A 351 14.45 13.19 -0.44
C ILE A 351 13.18 13.46 0.36
N VAL A 352 13.16 13.08 1.64
CA VAL A 352 12.02 13.17 2.55
C VAL A 352 12.43 13.98 3.80
N PRO A 353 12.40 15.32 3.76
CA PRO A 353 12.89 16.17 4.85
C PRO A 353 12.17 15.95 6.20
N ASN A 354 10.91 15.48 6.14
CA ASN A 354 10.11 15.18 7.32
C ASN A 354 10.40 13.77 7.91
N TYR A 355 11.27 12.97 7.28
CA TYR A 355 11.67 11.68 7.82
C TYR A 355 12.49 11.83 9.11
N ARG A 356 12.13 11.06 10.11
CA ARG A 356 12.82 11.02 11.40
C ARG A 356 13.27 9.58 11.68
N PRO A 357 14.50 9.19 11.24
CA PRO A 357 15.01 7.84 11.41
C PRO A 357 15.04 7.43 12.89
N THR A 358 14.75 6.18 13.16
CA THR A 358 14.81 5.61 14.51
C THR A 358 16.24 5.60 15.07
N LYS A 359 16.37 5.46 16.39
CA LYS A 359 17.69 5.34 17.04
C LYS A 359 18.48 4.15 16.50
N LEU A 360 17.82 3.06 16.16
CA LEU A 360 18.43 1.86 15.58
C LEU A 360 19.18 2.18 14.28
N LEU A 361 18.56 2.97 13.38
CA LEU A 361 19.15 3.33 12.09
C LEU A 361 20.20 4.45 12.18
N ARG A 362 20.12 5.31 13.20
CA ARG A 362 21.11 6.36 13.43
C ARG A 362 22.39 5.87 14.11
N ALA A 363 22.27 4.83 14.96
CA ALA A 363 23.37 4.33 15.78
C ALA A 363 24.15 3.18 15.11
N ALA A 364 23.75 2.72 13.93
CA ALA A 364 24.46 1.66 13.23
C ALA A 364 25.86 2.16 12.83
N PRO A 365 26.96 1.59 13.35
CA PRO A 365 28.31 2.01 12.99
C PRO A 365 28.52 1.79 11.49
N ALA A 366 29.15 2.76 10.81
CA ALA A 366 29.69 2.51 9.49
C ALA A 366 30.52 1.21 9.57
N ARG A 367 30.13 0.19 8.77
CA ARG A 367 30.92 -1.05 8.73
C ARG A 367 32.32 -0.65 8.32
N ALA A 368 33.31 -0.93 9.20
CA ALA A 368 34.70 -0.86 8.83
C ALA A 368 34.88 -1.67 7.54
N SER A 369 35.39 -1.01 6.52
CA SER A 369 35.81 -1.63 5.25
C SER A 369 36.79 -2.75 5.61
N ALA A 370 36.38 -4.00 5.39
CA ALA A 370 37.27 -5.14 5.40
C ALA A 370 37.87 -5.32 4.01
#